data_164b817d2e97511f54455b6c8e61a8ad
#
_entry.id   164b817d2e97511f54455b6c8e61a8ad
#
_cell.length_a   1.000
_cell.length_b   1.000
_cell.length_c   1.000
_cell.angle_alpha   90.00
_cell.angle_beta   90.00
_cell.angle_gamma   90.00
#
_symmetry.space_group_name_H-M   'P 1'
#
loop_
_entity.id
_entity.type
_entity.pdbx_description
1 polymer ?
#
loop_
_entity_poly.entity_id
_entity_poly.type
_entity_poly.pdbx_seq_one_letter_code
_entity_poly.pdbx_strand_id
1 'polypeptide(L)'
;MIDFQPITAKQRELYTQYFWDGKERGAEMSLVNLFLWGDQRYTILDGQFVVFSNFYGKYSYSYPVGAGDKKSVIDRLMEDAKERDIPFTLMGLYEEEKTMLERLYPDVFEFASPEGFYDYVYLIDDLADLAGKKYHRKRNHFRRFASSYNYQARPIESGDIPRLKTFVQEWYESRAEEDVDFDMEMIAVGRVFDEYDSLGMYGLLLEVDGEIVAFTMANRFSPDTMDVNFEKAKRLDGAYAAINYEFANYIRKEIPEIRYMNREEDMGLEGLRKAKENYFPHHRVVKYRARRKTGEF
;
A
#
# COMPACT_ATOMS: atom_id res chain seq x y z
N MET A 1 12.63 -7.78 -26.86
CA MET A 1 12.10 -7.74 -25.47
C MET A 1 12.93 -6.79 -24.61
N ILE A 2 12.28 -6.00 -23.76
CA ILE A 2 12.90 -5.10 -22.79
C ILE A 2 13.44 -5.93 -21.61
N ASP A 3 14.63 -5.58 -21.11
CA ASP A 3 15.20 -6.20 -19.91
C ASP A 3 14.70 -5.46 -18.66
N PHE A 4 14.10 -6.21 -17.73
CA PHE A 4 13.57 -5.72 -16.46
C PHE A 4 14.31 -6.39 -15.30
N GLN A 5 14.81 -5.58 -14.39
CA GLN A 5 15.52 -6.01 -13.19
C GLN A 5 14.54 -6.23 -12.02
N PRO A 6 14.77 -7.22 -11.13
CA PRO A 6 13.93 -7.41 -9.94
C PRO A 6 13.92 -6.16 -9.04
N ILE A 7 12.75 -5.85 -8.47
CA ILE A 7 12.64 -4.83 -7.43
C ILE A 7 13.06 -5.45 -6.09
N THR A 8 13.96 -4.79 -5.38
CA THR A 8 14.44 -5.17 -4.06
C THR A 8 14.51 -3.92 -3.16
N ALA A 9 14.75 -4.09 -1.88
CA ALA A 9 14.94 -2.97 -0.95
C ALA A 9 16.09 -2.01 -1.35
N LYS A 10 17.05 -2.50 -2.15
CA LYS A 10 18.21 -1.71 -2.63
C LYS A 10 17.85 -0.59 -3.62
N GLN A 11 16.66 -0.64 -4.23
CA GLN A 11 16.20 0.40 -5.16
C GLN A 11 15.61 1.63 -4.45
N ARG A 12 15.67 1.74 -3.12
CA ARG A 12 15.08 2.84 -2.36
C ARG A 12 15.54 4.23 -2.84
N GLU A 13 16.83 4.43 -3.05
CA GLU A 13 17.35 5.72 -3.54
C GLU A 13 16.87 6.01 -4.97
N LEU A 14 16.96 5.04 -5.85
CA LEU A 14 16.46 5.16 -7.22
C LEU A 14 14.96 5.45 -7.24
N TYR A 15 14.18 4.72 -6.44
CA TYR A 15 12.75 4.94 -6.31
C TYR A 15 12.45 6.38 -5.88
N THR A 16 13.15 6.90 -4.87
CA THR A 16 12.99 8.26 -4.38
C THR A 16 13.20 9.31 -5.47
N GLN A 17 14.17 9.12 -6.39
CA GLN A 17 14.41 10.04 -7.50
C GLN A 17 13.21 10.21 -8.43
N TYR A 18 12.35 9.19 -8.56
CA TYR A 18 11.21 9.21 -9.47
C TYR A 18 9.87 9.48 -8.79
N PHE A 19 9.72 9.08 -7.52
CA PHE A 19 8.40 9.07 -6.86
C PHE A 19 8.24 10.13 -5.77
N TRP A 20 9.30 10.87 -5.41
CA TRP A 20 9.22 11.96 -4.44
C TRP A 20 9.03 13.34 -5.09
N ASP A 21 8.23 13.37 -6.15
CA ASP A 21 7.92 14.59 -6.93
C ASP A 21 6.70 15.36 -6.38
N GLY A 22 6.13 14.95 -5.26
CA GLY A 22 4.96 15.56 -4.62
C GLY A 22 3.63 15.19 -5.28
N LYS A 23 3.63 14.30 -6.28
CA LYS A 23 2.39 13.80 -6.86
C LYS A 23 1.79 12.72 -5.99
N GLU A 24 0.48 12.78 -5.81
CA GLU A 24 -0.26 11.70 -5.16
C GLU A 24 -0.34 10.48 -6.07
N ARG A 25 -0.09 9.31 -5.48
CA ARG A 25 -0.18 8.02 -6.16
C ARG A 25 -0.84 6.99 -5.25
N GLY A 26 -1.35 5.92 -5.84
CA GLY A 26 -1.88 4.79 -5.09
C GLY A 26 -0.77 3.93 -4.46
N ALA A 27 -1.12 3.25 -3.40
CA ALA A 27 -0.21 2.41 -2.61
C ALA A 27 0.47 1.32 -3.43
N GLU A 28 -0.17 0.84 -4.52
CA GLU A 28 0.41 -0.14 -5.45
C GLU A 28 1.71 0.33 -6.10
N MET A 29 1.97 1.64 -6.08
CA MET A 29 3.19 2.22 -6.62
C MET A 29 4.22 2.51 -5.53
N SER A 30 3.98 2.16 -4.26
CA SER A 30 5.02 2.26 -3.23
C SER A 30 6.11 1.21 -3.45
N LEU A 31 7.37 1.55 -3.11
CA LEU A 31 8.48 0.59 -3.24
C LEU A 31 8.20 -0.70 -2.45
N VAL A 32 7.62 -0.55 -1.27
CA VAL A 32 7.31 -1.69 -0.40
C VAL A 32 6.28 -2.59 -1.07
N ASN A 33 5.17 -2.06 -1.57
CA ASN A 33 4.16 -2.87 -2.26
C ASN A 33 4.69 -3.48 -3.57
N LEU A 34 5.51 -2.76 -4.32
CA LEU A 34 6.20 -3.32 -5.50
C LEU A 34 7.17 -4.46 -5.13
N PHE A 35 7.77 -4.43 -3.95
CA PHE A 35 8.62 -5.52 -3.46
C PHE A 35 7.82 -6.71 -2.90
N LEU A 36 6.68 -6.45 -2.26
CA LEU A 36 5.93 -7.47 -1.52
C LEU A 36 5.08 -8.38 -2.41
N TRP A 37 4.42 -7.79 -3.41
CA TRP A 37 3.33 -8.45 -4.12
C TRP A 37 3.70 -8.92 -5.52
N GLY A 38 3.60 -10.22 -5.78
CA GLY A 38 3.87 -10.81 -7.08
C GLY A 38 5.36 -10.82 -7.46
N ASP A 39 5.65 -10.86 -8.77
CA ASP A 39 6.98 -10.65 -9.35
C ASP A 39 6.98 -9.29 -10.06
N GLN A 40 7.49 -8.29 -9.37
CA GLN A 40 7.61 -6.93 -9.86
C GLN A 40 9.05 -6.67 -10.31
N ARG A 41 9.18 -6.13 -11.49
CA ARG A 41 10.49 -5.80 -12.09
C ARG A 41 10.45 -4.38 -12.60
N TYR A 42 11.59 -3.72 -12.68
CA TYR A 42 11.67 -2.35 -13.17
C TYR A 42 12.73 -2.21 -14.27
N THR A 43 12.59 -1.16 -15.04
CA THR A 43 13.61 -0.67 -15.96
C THR A 43 13.54 0.86 -16.06
N ILE A 44 14.62 1.46 -16.57
CA ILE A 44 14.63 2.89 -16.92
C ILE A 44 14.68 2.98 -18.43
N LEU A 45 13.62 3.51 -19.03
CA LEU A 45 13.52 3.75 -20.48
C LEU A 45 13.48 5.26 -20.73
N ASP A 46 14.48 5.76 -21.46
CA ASP A 46 14.59 7.17 -21.83
C ASP A 46 14.40 8.11 -20.61
N GLY A 47 15.04 7.73 -19.48
CA GLY A 47 14.96 8.50 -18.23
C GLY A 47 13.66 8.34 -17.47
N GLN A 48 12.80 7.38 -17.84
CA GLN A 48 11.52 7.13 -17.18
C GLN A 48 11.51 5.76 -16.51
N PHE A 49 11.06 5.73 -15.26
CA PHE A 49 10.90 4.51 -14.47
C PHE A 49 9.64 3.77 -14.93
N VAL A 50 9.79 2.50 -15.23
CA VAL A 50 8.69 1.60 -15.65
C VAL A 50 8.76 0.32 -14.85
N VAL A 51 7.62 -0.12 -14.34
CA VAL A 51 7.44 -1.43 -13.71
C VAL A 51 6.81 -2.39 -14.72
N PHE A 52 7.34 -3.61 -14.79
CA PHE A 52 6.68 -4.77 -15.36
C PHE A 52 6.21 -5.67 -14.24
N SER A 53 4.92 -5.84 -14.15
CA SER A 53 4.25 -6.61 -13.10
C SER A 53 3.80 -7.96 -13.62
N ASN A 54 4.14 -9.02 -12.90
CA ASN A 54 3.45 -10.30 -12.97
C ASN A 54 2.78 -10.57 -11.62
N PHE A 55 1.52 -10.19 -11.53
CA PHE A 55 0.72 -10.44 -10.35
C PHE A 55 -0.08 -11.73 -10.54
N TYR A 56 0.53 -12.86 -10.14
CA TYR A 56 -0.07 -14.20 -10.23
C TYR A 56 -0.63 -14.54 -11.62
N GLY A 57 0.18 -14.31 -12.65
CA GLY A 57 -0.17 -14.58 -14.06
C GLY A 57 -0.93 -13.45 -14.76
N LYS A 58 -1.23 -12.36 -14.06
CA LYS A 58 -1.78 -11.13 -14.66
C LYS A 58 -0.64 -10.16 -14.92
N TYR A 59 -0.38 -9.90 -16.19
CA TYR A 59 0.72 -9.02 -16.61
C TYR A 59 0.23 -7.59 -16.82
N SER A 60 1.08 -6.64 -16.42
CA SER A 60 0.87 -5.21 -16.70
C SER A 60 2.17 -4.44 -16.66
N TYR A 61 2.18 -3.26 -17.27
CA TYR A 61 3.24 -2.27 -17.13
C TYR A 61 2.71 -1.09 -16.31
N SER A 62 3.60 -0.41 -15.57
CA SER A 62 3.20 0.87 -14.99
C SER A 62 3.19 1.96 -16.07
N TYR A 63 2.37 3.00 -15.87
CA TYR A 63 2.55 4.23 -16.61
C TYR A 63 3.97 4.78 -16.32
N PRO A 64 4.72 5.22 -17.36
CA PRO A 64 6.10 5.67 -17.18
C PRO A 64 6.21 6.88 -16.25
N VAL A 65 7.06 6.84 -15.22
CA VAL A 65 7.28 7.92 -14.25
C VAL A 65 8.60 8.62 -14.51
N GLY A 66 8.60 9.95 -14.54
CA GLY A 66 9.77 10.77 -14.87
C GLY A 66 9.53 11.70 -16.04
N ALA A 67 10.50 12.52 -16.38
CA ALA A 67 10.44 13.43 -17.53
C ALA A 67 10.73 12.70 -18.84
N GLY A 68 10.20 13.23 -19.95
CA GLY A 68 10.47 12.70 -21.29
C GLY A 68 9.23 12.40 -22.13
N ASP A 69 9.44 11.82 -23.29
CA ASP A 69 8.37 11.47 -24.24
C ASP A 69 7.65 10.20 -23.77
N LYS A 70 6.48 10.38 -23.17
CA LYS A 70 5.62 9.25 -22.72
C LYS A 70 5.21 8.35 -23.88
N LYS A 71 4.94 8.97 -25.05
CA LYS A 71 4.47 8.21 -26.21
C LYS A 71 5.54 7.24 -26.69
N SER A 72 6.78 7.69 -26.84
CA SER A 72 7.90 6.84 -27.26
C SER A 72 8.08 5.62 -26.33
N VAL A 73 8.02 5.85 -25.00
CA VAL A 73 8.17 4.76 -24.04
C VAL A 73 6.97 3.80 -24.11
N ILE A 74 5.74 4.31 -24.16
CA ILE A 74 4.53 3.48 -24.23
C ILE A 74 4.50 2.65 -25.51
N ASP A 75 4.90 3.22 -26.67
CA ASP A 75 4.99 2.49 -27.94
C ASP A 75 5.97 1.28 -27.81
N ARG A 76 7.13 1.47 -27.15
CA ARG A 76 8.09 0.41 -26.89
C ARG A 76 7.54 -0.66 -25.93
N LEU A 77 6.75 -0.26 -24.92
CA LEU A 77 6.10 -1.21 -24.02
C LEU A 77 5.01 -2.02 -24.73
N MET A 78 4.27 -1.42 -25.67
CA MET A 78 3.30 -2.14 -26.50
C MET A 78 3.99 -3.18 -27.40
N GLU A 79 5.16 -2.86 -27.96
CA GLU A 79 5.92 -3.82 -28.75
C GLU A 79 6.49 -4.95 -27.87
N ASP A 80 7.00 -4.62 -26.67
CA ASP A 80 7.48 -5.61 -25.70
C ASP A 80 6.37 -6.60 -25.28
N ALA A 81 5.15 -6.09 -25.05
CA ALA A 81 3.98 -6.93 -24.74
C ALA A 81 3.65 -7.90 -25.88
N LYS A 82 3.72 -7.42 -27.13
CA LYS A 82 3.54 -8.24 -28.33
C LYS A 82 4.62 -9.31 -28.46
N GLU A 83 5.89 -8.96 -28.26
CA GLU A 83 7.00 -9.92 -28.28
C GLU A 83 6.89 -10.98 -27.17
N ARG A 84 6.28 -10.64 -26.02
CA ARG A 84 6.02 -11.57 -24.91
C ARG A 84 4.75 -12.39 -25.07
N ASP A 85 3.95 -12.10 -26.09
CA ASP A 85 2.61 -12.71 -26.31
C ASP A 85 1.68 -12.53 -25.10
N ILE A 86 1.63 -11.31 -24.55
CA ILE A 86 0.76 -10.94 -23.43
C ILE A 86 -0.13 -9.75 -23.80
N PRO A 87 -1.33 -9.64 -23.20
CA PRO A 87 -2.18 -8.46 -23.35
C PRO A 87 -1.49 -7.20 -22.81
N PHE A 88 -1.51 -6.11 -23.57
CA PHE A 88 -0.98 -4.84 -23.09
C PHE A 88 -1.95 -4.17 -22.11
N THR A 89 -1.50 -4.00 -20.87
CA THR A 89 -2.23 -3.33 -19.80
C THR A 89 -1.32 -2.35 -19.07
N LEU A 90 -1.80 -1.15 -18.81
CA LEU A 90 -1.14 -0.14 -17.98
C LEU A 90 -1.84 -0.03 -16.62
N MET A 91 -1.03 0.07 -15.56
CA MET A 91 -1.45 0.38 -14.18
C MET A 91 -0.77 1.66 -13.67
N GLY A 92 -1.12 2.11 -12.48
CA GLY A 92 -0.56 3.35 -11.90
C GLY A 92 -0.96 4.58 -12.70
N LEU A 93 -2.19 4.57 -13.22
CA LEU A 93 -2.78 5.75 -13.88
C LEU A 93 -3.77 6.42 -12.92
N TYR A 94 -3.67 7.73 -12.90
CA TYR A 94 -4.59 8.61 -12.20
C TYR A 94 -5.27 9.51 -13.24
N GLU A 95 -6.08 10.47 -12.86
CA GLU A 95 -6.88 11.25 -13.81
C GLU A 95 -6.02 12.01 -14.85
N GLU A 96 -4.84 12.52 -14.42
CA GLU A 96 -3.93 13.22 -15.34
C GLU A 96 -3.33 12.25 -16.38
N GLU A 97 -2.83 11.11 -15.92
CA GLU A 97 -2.23 10.07 -16.78
C GLU A 97 -3.26 9.46 -17.73
N LYS A 98 -4.48 9.22 -17.23
CA LYS A 98 -5.61 8.76 -18.07
C LYS A 98 -5.90 9.78 -19.19
N THR A 99 -6.08 11.05 -18.83
CA THR A 99 -6.35 12.12 -19.81
C THR A 99 -5.22 12.25 -20.83
N MET A 100 -3.96 12.13 -20.38
CA MET A 100 -2.81 12.17 -21.28
C MET A 100 -2.82 10.97 -22.23
N LEU A 101 -3.12 9.77 -21.73
CA LEU A 101 -3.16 8.54 -22.53
C LEU A 101 -4.27 8.61 -23.59
N GLU A 102 -5.47 9.11 -23.24
CA GLU A 102 -6.57 9.34 -24.19
C GLU A 102 -6.19 10.32 -25.31
N ARG A 103 -5.40 11.35 -24.97
CA ARG A 103 -4.90 12.33 -25.95
C ARG A 103 -3.84 11.75 -26.89
N LEU A 104 -2.92 10.94 -26.34
CA LEU A 104 -1.83 10.34 -27.12
C LEU A 104 -2.32 9.20 -28.02
N TYR A 105 -3.37 8.50 -27.61
CA TYR A 105 -3.89 7.30 -28.26
C TYR A 105 -5.43 7.32 -28.30
N PRO A 106 -6.04 8.20 -29.12
CA PRO A 106 -7.50 8.27 -29.23
C PRO A 106 -8.09 6.89 -29.58
N ASP A 107 -9.09 6.45 -28.82
CA ASP A 107 -9.84 5.21 -29.02
C ASP A 107 -9.05 3.88 -28.94
N VAL A 108 -7.78 3.91 -28.52
CA VAL A 108 -6.94 2.71 -28.43
C VAL A 108 -7.14 1.91 -27.15
N PHE A 109 -7.48 2.60 -26.05
CA PHE A 109 -7.58 1.98 -24.74
C PHE A 109 -9.01 1.91 -24.20
N GLU A 110 -9.28 0.86 -23.45
CA GLU A 110 -10.41 0.75 -22.52
C GLU A 110 -9.90 1.02 -21.10
N PHE A 111 -10.68 1.81 -20.35
CA PHE A 111 -10.33 2.17 -18.98
C PHE A 111 -11.27 1.48 -18.00
N ALA A 112 -10.70 0.96 -16.91
CA ALA A 112 -11.44 0.42 -15.79
C ALA A 112 -10.96 1.10 -14.49
N SER A 113 -11.92 1.43 -13.62
CA SER A 113 -11.67 2.09 -12.33
C SER A 113 -12.63 1.54 -11.27
N PRO A 114 -12.45 0.26 -10.84
CA PRO A 114 -13.32 -0.35 -9.84
C PRO A 114 -13.09 0.28 -8.46
N GLU A 115 -14.16 0.73 -7.81
CA GLU A 115 -14.09 1.42 -6.50
C GLU A 115 -13.38 0.62 -5.41
N GLY A 116 -13.47 -0.72 -5.44
CA GLY A 116 -12.81 -1.59 -4.47
C GLY A 116 -11.29 -1.49 -4.46
N PHE A 117 -10.69 -0.83 -5.48
CA PHE A 117 -9.24 -0.61 -5.59
C PHE A 117 -8.83 0.84 -5.30
N TYR A 118 -9.73 1.70 -4.82
CA TYR A 118 -9.37 3.06 -4.43
C TYR A 118 -8.79 3.05 -3.02
N ASP A 119 -7.66 3.74 -2.84
CA ASP A 119 -7.08 3.85 -1.51
C ASP A 119 -7.84 4.83 -0.64
N TYR A 120 -7.84 4.54 0.65
CA TYR A 120 -8.40 5.39 1.68
C TYR A 120 -7.29 6.20 2.35
N VAL A 121 -7.34 7.52 2.17
CA VAL A 121 -6.34 8.45 2.72
C VAL A 121 -6.96 9.27 3.84
N TYR A 122 -6.26 9.35 4.97
CA TYR A 122 -6.69 10.03 6.18
C TYR A 122 -5.72 11.14 6.55
N LEU A 123 -6.21 12.21 7.18
CA LEU A 123 -5.34 13.15 7.87
C LEU A 123 -4.78 12.50 9.13
N ILE A 124 -3.47 12.61 9.32
CA ILE A 124 -2.81 12.04 10.50
C ILE A 124 -3.36 12.65 11.79
N ASP A 125 -3.66 13.95 11.80
CA ASP A 125 -4.25 14.65 12.95
C ASP A 125 -5.62 14.09 13.31
N ASP A 126 -6.46 13.76 12.34
CA ASP A 126 -7.76 13.14 12.58
C ASP A 126 -7.64 11.79 13.29
N LEU A 127 -6.64 10.96 12.88
CA LEU A 127 -6.39 9.65 13.49
C LEU A 127 -5.71 9.76 14.86
N ALA A 128 -4.81 10.72 15.03
CA ALA A 128 -4.06 10.94 16.26
C ALA A 128 -4.90 11.61 17.36
N ASP A 129 -5.82 12.50 17.02
CA ASP A 129 -6.63 13.22 18.01
C ASP A 129 -8.01 12.58 18.21
N LEU A 130 -8.53 11.90 17.18
CA LEU A 130 -9.90 11.40 17.12
C LEU A 130 -10.91 12.48 17.53
N ALA A 131 -10.69 13.73 17.15
CA ALA A 131 -11.43 14.90 17.62
C ALA A 131 -12.85 14.96 17.04
N GLY A 132 -13.74 15.67 17.75
CA GLY A 132 -15.10 15.92 17.29
C GLY A 132 -16.09 14.77 17.49
N LYS A 133 -17.35 15.01 17.09
CA LYS A 133 -18.47 14.09 17.30
C LYS A 133 -18.34 12.82 16.43
N LYS A 134 -17.84 12.96 15.20
CA LYS A 134 -17.70 11.84 14.25
C LYS A 134 -16.83 10.71 14.82
N TYR A 135 -15.80 11.02 15.60
CA TYR A 135 -14.89 10.03 16.19
C TYR A 135 -15.28 9.55 17.59
N HIS A 136 -16.45 9.96 18.14
CA HIS A 136 -16.86 9.57 19.50
C HIS A 136 -16.81 8.05 19.73
N ARG A 137 -17.27 7.25 18.75
CA ARG A 137 -17.23 5.79 18.84
C ARG A 137 -15.80 5.24 18.90
N LYS A 138 -14.90 5.78 18.07
CA LYS A 138 -13.49 5.36 18.03
C LYS A 138 -12.76 5.70 19.32
N ARG A 139 -12.96 6.92 19.85
CA ARG A 139 -12.45 7.30 21.18
C ARG A 139 -12.96 6.38 22.30
N ASN A 140 -14.23 5.97 22.25
CA ASN A 140 -14.77 5.06 23.26
C ASN A 140 -14.15 3.67 23.17
N HIS A 141 -13.89 3.14 21.97
CA HIS A 141 -13.19 1.88 21.80
C HIS A 141 -11.75 1.98 22.34
N PHE A 142 -11.02 3.03 21.98
CA PHE A 142 -9.68 3.28 22.52
C PHE A 142 -9.68 3.40 24.05
N ARG A 143 -10.56 4.24 24.61
CA ARG A 143 -10.64 4.42 26.07
C ARG A 143 -10.98 3.14 26.81
N ARG A 144 -11.84 2.31 26.24
CA ARG A 144 -12.18 1.00 26.81
C ARG A 144 -10.97 0.09 26.85
N PHE A 145 -10.22 0.00 25.76
CA PHE A 145 -8.95 -0.74 25.73
C PHE A 145 -7.99 -0.20 26.80
N ALA A 146 -7.74 1.10 26.80
CA ALA A 146 -6.81 1.75 27.73
C ALA A 146 -7.21 1.60 29.22
N SER A 147 -8.52 1.50 29.51
CA SER A 147 -8.98 1.29 30.89
C SER A 147 -9.04 -0.19 31.31
N SER A 148 -9.11 -1.10 30.35
CA SER A 148 -9.25 -2.56 30.63
C SER A 148 -7.91 -3.28 30.70
N TYR A 149 -6.86 -2.73 30.05
CA TYR A 149 -5.57 -3.39 29.94
C TYR A 149 -4.43 -2.46 30.36
N ASN A 150 -3.48 -3.02 31.12
CA ASN A 150 -2.20 -2.35 31.37
C ASN A 150 -1.30 -2.60 30.15
N TYR A 151 -1.45 -1.74 29.13
CA TYR A 151 -0.73 -1.91 27.88
C TYR A 151 0.47 -0.96 27.74
N GLN A 152 1.41 -1.37 26.95
CA GLN A 152 2.54 -0.57 26.49
C GLN A 152 2.51 -0.47 24.97
N ALA A 153 2.67 0.76 24.44
CA ALA A 153 2.89 1.02 23.02
C ALA A 153 4.36 1.39 22.81
N ARG A 154 5.02 0.73 21.88
CA ARG A 154 6.42 1.02 21.54
C ARG A 154 6.76 0.72 20.09
N PRO A 155 7.79 1.39 19.53
CA PRO A 155 8.28 1.04 18.20
C PRO A 155 8.69 -0.44 18.10
N ILE A 156 8.54 -0.99 16.91
CA ILE A 156 9.07 -2.31 16.56
C ILE A 156 10.57 -2.19 16.35
N GLU A 157 11.33 -3.05 17.01
CA GLU A 157 12.77 -3.21 16.82
C GLU A 157 13.06 -4.54 16.11
N SER A 158 14.22 -4.67 15.46
CA SER A 158 14.60 -5.90 14.74
C SER A 158 14.57 -7.14 15.64
N GLY A 159 14.81 -6.97 16.96
CA GLY A 159 14.70 -8.05 17.96
C GLY A 159 13.28 -8.56 18.20
N ASP A 160 12.25 -7.80 17.81
CA ASP A 160 10.84 -8.21 17.95
C ASP A 160 10.36 -9.11 16.80
N ILE A 161 11.09 -9.14 15.67
CA ILE A 161 10.67 -9.87 14.48
C ILE A 161 10.33 -11.35 14.76
N PRO A 162 11.11 -12.11 15.53
CA PRO A 162 10.74 -13.50 15.84
C PRO A 162 9.39 -13.62 16.58
N ARG A 163 9.12 -12.71 17.53
CA ARG A 163 7.84 -12.67 18.27
C ARG A 163 6.69 -12.25 17.36
N LEU A 164 6.92 -11.29 16.45
CA LEU A 164 5.92 -10.88 15.47
C LEU A 164 5.59 -11.97 14.47
N LYS A 165 6.58 -12.77 14.03
CA LYS A 165 6.34 -13.96 13.19
C LYS A 165 5.41 -14.94 13.88
N THR A 166 5.67 -15.24 15.17
CA THR A 166 4.78 -16.09 15.97
C THR A 166 3.38 -15.50 16.11
N PHE A 167 3.28 -14.21 16.45
CA PHE A 167 2.00 -13.51 16.55
C PHE A 167 1.19 -13.57 15.24
N VAL A 168 1.83 -13.38 14.09
CA VAL A 168 1.17 -13.40 12.77
C VAL A 168 0.66 -14.80 12.46
N GLN A 169 1.46 -15.84 12.73
CA GLN A 169 1.04 -17.22 12.54
C GLN A 169 -0.21 -17.53 13.39
N GLU A 170 -0.16 -17.24 14.70
CA GLU A 170 -1.32 -17.43 15.60
C GLU A 170 -2.54 -16.63 15.14
N TRP A 171 -2.32 -15.41 14.62
CA TRP A 171 -3.38 -14.56 14.14
C TRP A 171 -4.11 -15.19 12.94
N TYR A 172 -3.38 -15.72 11.95
CA TYR A 172 -3.98 -16.42 10.80
C TYR A 172 -4.65 -17.74 11.22
N GLU A 173 -4.01 -18.55 12.06
CA GLU A 173 -4.59 -19.78 12.58
C GLU A 173 -5.93 -19.53 13.30
N SER A 174 -6.04 -18.45 14.06
CA SER A 174 -7.30 -18.05 14.73
C SER A 174 -8.42 -17.64 13.79
N ARG A 175 -8.15 -17.52 12.49
CA ARG A 175 -9.07 -17.11 11.41
C ARG A 175 -9.17 -18.11 10.27
N ALA A 176 -8.64 -19.30 10.44
CA ALA A 176 -8.64 -20.34 9.40
C ALA A 176 -10.06 -20.77 8.96
N GLU A 177 -11.08 -20.51 9.77
CA GLU A 177 -12.49 -20.76 9.43
C GLU A 177 -13.13 -19.60 8.64
N GLU A 178 -12.47 -18.44 8.50
CA GLU A 178 -12.93 -17.34 7.68
C GLU A 178 -12.67 -17.71 6.20
N ASP A 179 -13.66 -17.52 5.32
CA ASP A 179 -13.55 -17.81 3.88
C ASP A 179 -12.70 -16.75 3.17
N VAL A 180 -11.45 -16.61 3.60
CA VAL A 180 -10.45 -15.68 3.07
C VAL A 180 -9.14 -16.42 2.90
N ASP A 181 -8.59 -16.35 1.68
CA ASP A 181 -7.24 -16.86 1.39
C ASP A 181 -6.19 -15.87 1.90
N PHE A 182 -5.52 -16.23 2.98
CA PHE A 182 -4.47 -15.43 3.59
C PHE A 182 -3.05 -15.79 3.12
N ASP A 183 -2.88 -16.78 2.27
CA ASP A 183 -1.54 -17.29 1.90
C ASP A 183 -0.66 -16.20 1.28
N MET A 184 -1.22 -15.40 0.39
CA MET A 184 -0.48 -14.30 -0.25
C MET A 184 -0.07 -13.21 0.75
N GLU A 185 -0.97 -12.85 1.66
CA GLU A 185 -0.69 -11.85 2.69
C GLU A 185 0.37 -12.36 3.68
N MET A 186 0.31 -13.62 4.05
CA MET A 186 1.30 -14.26 4.92
C MET A 186 2.71 -14.24 4.31
N ILE A 187 2.82 -14.52 3.01
CA ILE A 187 4.09 -14.42 2.27
C ILE A 187 4.59 -12.97 2.27
N ALA A 188 3.71 -11.99 2.00
CA ALA A 188 4.07 -10.59 1.97
C ALA A 188 4.55 -10.07 3.33
N VAL A 189 3.85 -10.40 4.42
CA VAL A 189 4.26 -10.07 5.80
C VAL A 189 5.63 -10.69 6.12
N GLY A 190 5.85 -11.95 5.72
CA GLY A 190 7.14 -12.62 5.88
C GLY A 190 8.28 -11.86 5.20
N ARG A 191 8.07 -11.40 3.96
CA ARG A 191 9.06 -10.59 3.22
C ARG A 191 9.37 -9.26 3.93
N VAL A 192 8.37 -8.58 4.49
CA VAL A 192 8.62 -7.36 5.28
C VAL A 192 9.47 -7.68 6.50
N PHE A 193 9.18 -8.74 7.23
CA PHE A 193 9.97 -9.09 8.40
C PHE A 193 11.43 -9.40 8.07
N ASP A 194 11.67 -10.05 6.92
CA ASP A 194 13.04 -10.39 6.49
C ASP A 194 13.84 -9.16 6.05
N GLU A 195 13.18 -8.10 5.57
CA GLU A 195 13.80 -6.89 5.03
C GLU A 195 13.37 -5.61 5.77
N TYR A 196 12.91 -5.73 7.02
CA TYR A 196 12.30 -4.63 7.79
C TYR A 196 13.15 -3.37 7.82
N ASP A 197 14.42 -3.50 8.19
CA ASP A 197 15.36 -2.38 8.26
C ASP A 197 15.75 -1.86 6.87
N SER A 198 15.99 -2.78 5.92
CA SER A 198 16.39 -2.44 4.54
C SER A 198 15.29 -1.67 3.80
N LEU A 199 14.02 -2.01 4.04
CA LEU A 199 12.86 -1.32 3.49
C LEU A 199 12.60 0.02 4.18
N GLY A 200 13.23 0.27 5.35
CA GLY A 200 13.01 1.48 6.15
C GLY A 200 11.60 1.56 6.68
N MET A 201 11.10 0.44 7.20
CA MET A 201 9.77 0.37 7.79
C MET A 201 9.67 1.13 9.10
N TYR A 202 8.49 1.69 9.34
CA TYR A 202 8.08 2.23 10.63
C TYR A 202 7.02 1.29 11.21
N GLY A 203 7.23 0.82 12.41
CA GLY A 203 6.30 -0.07 13.05
C GLY A 203 6.05 0.29 14.51
N LEU A 204 4.85 -0.02 14.98
CA LEU A 204 4.48 0.07 16.39
C LEU A 204 3.81 -1.24 16.82
N LEU A 205 4.08 -1.68 18.03
CA LEU A 205 3.36 -2.80 18.64
C LEU A 205 2.72 -2.38 19.97
N LEU A 206 1.65 -3.09 20.33
CA LEU A 206 1.02 -3.02 21.65
C LEU A 206 1.29 -4.32 22.39
N GLU A 207 1.75 -4.20 23.62
CA GLU A 207 1.93 -5.32 24.55
C GLU A 207 0.96 -5.17 25.74
N VAL A 208 0.39 -6.27 26.17
CA VAL A 208 -0.39 -6.41 27.41
C VAL A 208 0.23 -7.56 28.19
N ASP A 209 0.65 -7.31 29.42
CA ASP A 209 1.30 -8.29 30.30
C ASP A 209 2.51 -9.00 29.62
N GLY A 210 3.24 -8.27 28.78
CA GLY A 210 4.41 -8.78 28.05
C GLY A 210 4.12 -9.54 26.76
N GLU A 211 2.84 -9.72 26.41
CA GLU A 211 2.40 -10.37 25.17
C GLU A 211 2.04 -9.36 24.08
N ILE A 212 2.50 -9.56 22.84
CA ILE A 212 2.07 -8.73 21.71
C ILE A 212 0.59 -8.99 21.44
N VAL A 213 -0.21 -7.92 21.46
CA VAL A 213 -1.66 -7.97 21.21
C VAL A 213 -2.08 -7.28 19.93
N ALA A 214 -1.25 -6.36 19.41
CA ALA A 214 -1.46 -5.72 18.12
C ALA A 214 -0.14 -5.18 17.57
N PHE A 215 -0.07 -5.02 16.26
CA PHE A 215 1.00 -4.28 15.60
C PHE A 215 0.50 -3.62 14.33
N THR A 216 1.24 -2.61 13.89
CA THR A 216 1.11 -2.00 12.57
C THR A 216 2.49 -1.74 11.98
N MET A 217 2.60 -1.85 10.66
CA MET A 217 3.81 -1.55 9.90
C MET A 217 3.46 -0.69 8.70
N ALA A 218 4.26 0.33 8.45
CA ALA A 218 4.08 1.28 7.38
C ALA A 218 5.42 1.70 6.78
N ASN A 219 5.41 2.24 5.57
CA ASN A 219 6.55 2.87 4.95
C ASN A 219 6.25 4.33 4.59
N ARG A 220 7.28 5.16 4.57
CA ARG A 220 7.16 6.53 4.06
C ARG A 220 7.10 6.46 2.53
N PHE A 221 5.92 6.70 2.00
CA PHE A 221 5.60 6.53 0.58
C PHE A 221 5.93 7.77 -0.24
N SER A 222 5.70 8.94 0.32
CA SER A 222 6.01 10.25 -0.26
C SER A 222 6.53 11.20 0.81
N PRO A 223 6.92 12.45 0.48
CA PRO A 223 7.39 13.40 1.48
C PRO A 223 6.44 13.64 2.64
N ASP A 224 5.13 13.51 2.44
CA ASP A 224 4.10 13.82 3.42
C ASP A 224 3.08 12.70 3.69
N THR A 225 3.28 11.51 3.12
CA THR A 225 2.35 10.38 3.24
C THR A 225 3.04 9.12 3.74
N MET A 226 2.44 8.50 4.77
CA MET A 226 2.72 7.12 5.19
C MET A 226 1.74 6.16 4.52
N ASP A 227 2.26 5.04 4.06
CA ASP A 227 1.49 3.91 3.54
C ASP A 227 1.48 2.79 4.58
N VAL A 228 0.29 2.44 5.10
CA VAL A 228 0.10 1.41 6.13
C VAL A 228 -0.13 0.08 5.46
N ASN A 229 0.95 -0.72 5.38
CA ASN A 229 0.95 -2.00 4.68
C ASN A 229 0.28 -3.11 5.49
N PHE A 230 0.52 -3.17 6.79
CA PHE A 230 -0.03 -4.22 7.65
C PHE A 230 -0.49 -3.68 9.00
N GLU A 231 -1.67 -4.14 9.43
CA GLU A 231 -2.21 -3.88 10.75
C GLU A 231 -2.96 -5.11 11.23
N LYS A 232 -2.55 -5.68 12.35
CA LYS A 232 -3.14 -6.87 12.96
C LYS A 232 -3.36 -6.67 14.44
N ALA A 233 -4.48 -7.18 14.97
CA ALA A 233 -4.76 -7.18 16.40
C ALA A 233 -5.44 -8.48 16.82
N LYS A 234 -5.14 -8.96 18.04
CA LYS A 234 -5.90 -10.04 18.71
C LYS A 234 -7.35 -9.59 18.91
N ARG A 235 -8.26 -10.54 19.13
CA ARG A 235 -9.69 -10.26 19.40
C ARG A 235 -9.90 -9.69 20.81
N LEU A 236 -9.23 -8.56 21.11
CA LEU A 236 -9.45 -7.78 22.34
C LEU A 236 -10.25 -6.54 22.02
N ASP A 237 -11.23 -6.22 22.89
CA ASP A 237 -12.10 -5.06 22.65
C ASP A 237 -11.30 -3.76 22.62
N GLY A 238 -11.37 -3.07 21.48
CA GLY A 238 -10.69 -1.80 21.27
C GLY A 238 -9.24 -1.89 20.78
N ALA A 239 -8.63 -3.09 20.64
CA ALA A 239 -7.22 -3.23 20.25
C ALA A 239 -6.89 -2.57 18.89
N TYR A 240 -7.74 -2.75 17.87
CA TYR A 240 -7.58 -2.05 16.59
C TYR A 240 -7.68 -0.52 16.71
N ALA A 241 -8.57 -0.03 17.59
CA ALA A 241 -8.67 1.42 17.81
C ALA A 241 -7.43 1.95 18.54
N ALA A 242 -6.88 1.16 19.46
CA ALA A 242 -5.70 1.52 20.21
C ALA A 242 -4.45 1.55 19.30
N ILE A 243 -4.19 0.51 18.50
CA ILE A 243 -3.02 0.50 17.63
C ILE A 243 -3.07 1.62 16.59
N ASN A 244 -4.24 1.91 16.00
CA ASN A 244 -4.41 3.04 15.09
C ASN A 244 -4.09 4.38 15.73
N TYR A 245 -4.65 4.63 16.92
CA TYR A 245 -4.45 5.86 17.67
C TYR A 245 -2.98 6.04 18.06
N GLU A 246 -2.37 5.03 18.65
CA GLU A 246 -0.99 5.09 19.11
C GLU A 246 -0.01 5.23 17.93
N PHE A 247 -0.26 4.52 16.82
CA PHE A 247 0.59 4.63 15.64
C PHE A 247 0.51 6.01 14.98
N ALA A 248 -0.68 6.58 14.85
CA ALA A 248 -0.82 7.93 14.32
C ALA A 248 -0.08 8.97 15.18
N ASN A 249 -0.17 8.86 16.52
CA ASN A 249 0.57 9.72 17.44
C ASN A 249 2.08 9.50 17.36
N TYR A 250 2.54 8.25 17.23
CA TYR A 250 3.94 7.91 17.03
C TYR A 250 4.50 8.56 15.77
N ILE A 251 3.85 8.36 14.61
CA ILE A 251 4.32 8.92 13.33
C ILE A 251 4.29 10.44 13.34
N ARG A 252 3.22 11.06 13.86
CA ARG A 252 3.11 12.52 13.95
C ARG A 252 4.24 13.15 14.78
N LYS A 253 4.71 12.44 15.80
CA LYS A 253 5.83 12.87 16.65
C LYS A 253 7.19 12.66 15.98
N GLU A 254 7.41 11.49 15.40
CA GLU A 254 8.72 11.10 14.85
C GLU A 254 8.98 11.73 13.47
N ILE A 255 7.93 11.97 12.67
CA ILE A 255 8.03 12.52 11.32
C ILE A 255 6.97 13.62 11.13
N PRO A 256 7.20 14.82 11.66
CA PRO A 256 6.21 15.91 11.65
C PRO A 256 5.79 16.38 10.25
N GLU A 257 6.53 16.01 9.21
CA GLU A 257 6.19 16.32 7.82
C GLU A 257 5.03 15.46 7.29
N ILE A 258 4.74 14.32 7.92
CA ILE A 258 3.65 13.44 7.50
C ILE A 258 2.31 14.10 7.82
N ARG A 259 1.52 14.27 6.78
CA ARG A 259 0.16 14.84 6.83
C ARG A 259 -0.90 13.78 6.59
N TYR A 260 -0.56 12.76 5.81
CA TYR A 260 -1.49 11.75 5.33
C TYR A 260 -1.07 10.35 5.73
N MET A 261 -2.08 9.52 6.01
CA MET A 261 -1.93 8.07 6.14
C MET A 261 -2.80 7.40 5.08
N ASN A 262 -2.16 6.80 4.08
CA ASN A 262 -2.80 5.90 3.14
C ASN A 262 -2.96 4.53 3.84
N ARG A 263 -4.15 3.98 3.82
CA ARG A 263 -4.45 2.65 4.38
C ARG A 263 -4.95 1.70 3.31
N GLU A 264 -4.52 1.92 2.10
CA GLU A 264 -4.79 1.09 0.92
C GLU A 264 -6.28 0.88 0.62
N GLU A 265 -6.60 -0.02 -0.31
CA GLU A 265 -7.94 -0.33 -0.79
C GLU A 265 -8.73 -1.27 0.11
N ASP A 266 -10.03 -1.43 -0.17
CA ASP A 266 -10.92 -2.39 0.50
C ASP A 266 -11.10 -3.71 -0.27
N MET A 267 -10.50 -3.85 -1.44
CA MET A 267 -10.57 -5.03 -2.32
C MET A 267 -12.02 -5.47 -2.66
N GLY A 268 -13.00 -4.58 -2.49
CA GLY A 268 -14.42 -4.89 -2.66
C GLY A 268 -15.07 -5.64 -1.48
N LEU A 269 -14.32 -5.84 -0.37
CA LEU A 269 -14.81 -6.53 0.82
C LEU A 269 -15.63 -5.57 1.71
N GLU A 270 -16.93 -5.83 1.86
CA GLU A 270 -17.85 -4.95 2.59
C GLU A 270 -17.43 -4.69 4.04
N GLY A 271 -16.92 -5.70 4.74
CA GLY A 271 -16.43 -5.57 6.11
C GLY A 271 -15.24 -4.62 6.21
N LEU A 272 -14.28 -4.73 5.28
CA LEU A 272 -13.10 -3.88 5.22
C LEU A 272 -13.48 -2.45 4.81
N ARG A 273 -14.38 -2.29 3.83
CA ARG A 273 -14.95 -1.00 3.44
C ARG A 273 -15.56 -0.27 4.62
N LYS A 274 -16.47 -0.91 5.35
CA LYS A 274 -17.08 -0.35 6.55
C LYS A 274 -16.06 0.02 7.63
N ALA A 275 -15.03 -0.82 7.83
CA ALA A 275 -13.97 -0.53 8.78
C ALA A 275 -13.20 0.74 8.42
N LYS A 276 -12.87 0.92 7.13
CA LYS A 276 -12.16 2.09 6.61
C LYS A 276 -13.02 3.34 6.61
N GLU A 277 -14.24 3.29 6.09
CA GLU A 277 -15.18 4.42 6.08
C GLU A 277 -15.51 4.94 7.48
N ASN A 278 -15.56 4.07 8.48
CA ASN A 278 -15.80 4.44 9.88
C ASN A 278 -14.67 5.27 10.52
N TYR A 279 -13.56 5.49 9.82
CA TYR A 279 -12.51 6.43 10.19
C TYR A 279 -12.59 7.74 9.40
N PHE A 280 -13.62 7.94 8.58
CA PHE A 280 -13.90 9.17 7.84
C PHE A 280 -12.71 9.63 6.99
N PRO A 281 -12.37 8.92 5.91
CA PRO A 281 -11.24 9.26 5.06
C PRO A 281 -11.34 10.71 4.58
N HIS A 282 -10.20 11.37 4.49
CA HIS A 282 -10.10 12.72 3.96
C HIS A 282 -10.43 12.72 2.46
N HIS A 283 -9.89 11.75 1.72
CA HIS A 283 -10.21 11.51 0.32
C HIS A 283 -9.87 10.06 -0.07
N ARG A 284 -10.17 9.71 -1.32
CA ARG A 284 -9.81 8.42 -1.91
C ARG A 284 -8.92 8.65 -3.12
N VAL A 285 -7.86 7.86 -3.28
CA VAL A 285 -7.03 7.87 -4.49
C VAL A 285 -7.74 7.02 -5.55
N VAL A 286 -8.25 7.68 -6.57
CA VAL A 286 -8.92 7.03 -7.71
C VAL A 286 -7.86 6.49 -8.66
N LYS A 287 -7.90 5.20 -8.92
CA LYS A 287 -6.93 4.48 -9.75
C LYS A 287 -7.57 3.94 -11.01
N TYR A 288 -6.86 4.04 -12.13
CA TYR A 288 -7.29 3.52 -13.41
C TYR A 288 -6.36 2.41 -13.91
N ARG A 289 -6.93 1.48 -14.63
CA ARG A 289 -6.20 0.55 -15.50
C ARG A 289 -6.61 0.83 -16.92
N ALA A 290 -5.63 0.85 -17.83
CA ALA A 290 -5.89 0.97 -19.25
C ALA A 290 -5.49 -0.34 -19.96
N ARG A 291 -6.41 -0.96 -20.66
CA ARG A 291 -6.17 -2.14 -21.49
C ARG A 291 -6.28 -1.75 -22.96
N ARG A 292 -5.29 -2.13 -23.76
CA ARG A 292 -5.39 -1.95 -25.22
C ARG A 292 -6.58 -2.75 -25.73
N LYS A 293 -7.45 -2.11 -26.51
CA LYS A 293 -8.55 -2.78 -27.23
C LYS A 293 -7.95 -3.82 -28.16
N THR A 294 -8.51 -5.02 -28.15
CA THR A 294 -8.17 -6.06 -29.13
C THR A 294 -8.82 -5.67 -30.45
N GLY A 295 -8.11 -4.94 -31.26
CA GLY A 295 -8.43 -4.70 -32.65
C GLY A 295 -7.39 -5.43 -33.50
N GLU A 296 -7.77 -5.89 -34.65
CA GLU A 296 -6.92 -6.55 -35.64
C GLU A 296 -5.58 -5.79 -35.81
N PHE A 297 -4.51 -6.56 -35.79
CA PHE A 297 -3.17 -6.07 -36.16
C PHE A 297 -3.08 -5.93 -37.67
#